data_ab2782a4a0d35b43ddf7af8c51b26eea
#
_entry.id   ab2782a4a0d35b43ddf7af8c51b26eea
#
_cell.length_a   1.000
_cell.length_b   1.000
_cell.length_c   1.000
_cell.angle_alpha   90.00
_cell.angle_beta   90.00
_cell.angle_gamma   90.00
#
_symmetry.space_group_name_H-M   'P 1'
#
loop_
_entity.id
_entity.type
_entity.pdbx_description
1 polymer ?
#
loop_
_entity_poly.entity_id
_entity_poly.type
_entity_poly.pdbx_seq_one_letter_code
_entity_poly.pdbx_strand_id
1 'polypeptide(L)'
;VVVTTHLYDGKKSLPLDIELYQHASSLPEGRKDIEFKKKPELALELIDRSLERGYRSGIVLIDAGYGNNIKFLLELEKRKLKYLGGLAKNRKVIIETEANQLQEIRLDKLAESLPVEAFIPVQLNLDKPKTVWVATTEVEISPLEGKRSIAIVMNASTFSQATDIDYFITNVSASIITSEWIVTTYSQRNWVEVFSLRS
;
A
#
# COMPACT_ATOMS: atom_id res chain seq x y z
N VAL A 1 -17.65 12.51 0.51
CA VAL A 1 -16.56 11.52 0.25
C VAL A 1 -17.05 10.18 0.73
N VAL A 2 -16.78 9.12 -0.04
CA VAL A 2 -17.16 7.75 0.30
C VAL A 2 -15.90 6.89 0.53
N VAL A 3 -16.04 5.85 1.34
CA VAL A 3 -15.10 4.74 1.47
C VAL A 3 -15.75 3.51 0.86
N THR A 4 -15.05 2.80 0.01
CA THR A 4 -15.59 1.64 -0.71
C THR A 4 -14.64 0.46 -0.60
N THR A 5 -15.20 -0.75 -0.67
CA THR A 5 -14.45 -1.98 -0.86
C THR A 5 -14.86 -2.66 -2.16
N HIS A 6 -13.89 -3.18 -2.87
CA HIS A 6 -14.08 -3.89 -4.13
C HIS A 6 -13.31 -5.21 -4.09
N LEU A 7 -13.87 -6.21 -4.72
CA LEU A 7 -13.18 -7.46 -5.02
C LEU A 7 -12.80 -7.48 -6.50
N TYR A 8 -11.54 -7.74 -6.79
CA TYR A 8 -11.03 -7.91 -8.15
C TYR A 8 -10.51 -9.33 -8.34
N ASP A 9 -11.00 -10.01 -9.36
CA ASP A 9 -10.67 -11.42 -9.67
C ASP A 9 -9.61 -11.58 -10.77
N GLY A 10 -8.99 -10.47 -11.19
CA GLY A 10 -8.06 -10.41 -12.31
C GLY A 10 -8.72 -9.98 -13.63
N LYS A 11 -10.05 -9.93 -13.70
CA LYS A 11 -10.82 -9.55 -14.89
C LYS A 11 -11.92 -8.55 -14.60
N LYS A 12 -12.62 -8.71 -13.47
CA LYS A 12 -13.77 -7.91 -13.09
C LYS A 12 -13.59 -7.31 -11.71
N SER A 13 -13.98 -6.06 -11.55
CA SER A 13 -14.09 -5.38 -10.26
C SER A 13 -15.53 -5.43 -9.80
N LEU A 14 -15.76 -6.05 -8.65
CA LEU A 14 -17.07 -6.15 -8.00
C LEU A 14 -17.09 -5.23 -6.79
N PRO A 15 -17.93 -4.18 -6.77
CA PRO A 15 -18.14 -3.41 -5.55
C PRO A 15 -18.81 -4.29 -4.50
N LEU A 16 -18.21 -4.38 -3.32
CA LEU A 16 -18.73 -5.20 -2.22
C LEU A 16 -19.54 -4.37 -1.25
N ASP A 17 -19.04 -3.17 -0.93
CA ASP A 17 -19.65 -2.32 0.09
C ASP A 17 -19.22 -0.87 -0.05
N ILE A 18 -20.02 0.04 0.53
CA ILE A 18 -19.80 1.48 0.51
C ILE A 18 -20.25 2.11 1.83
N GLU A 19 -19.50 3.09 2.31
CA GLU A 19 -19.85 3.88 3.49
C GLU A 19 -19.60 5.36 3.25
N LEU A 20 -20.52 6.22 3.71
CA LEU A 20 -20.38 7.65 3.60
C LEU A 20 -19.47 8.18 4.71
N TYR A 21 -18.36 8.82 4.33
CA TYR A 21 -17.52 9.52 5.28
C TYR A 21 -18.12 10.89 5.62
N GLN A 22 -18.46 11.08 6.88
CA GLN A 22 -18.90 12.37 7.42
C GLN A 22 -17.71 13.13 8.01
N HIS A 23 -17.50 14.35 7.55
CA HIS A 23 -16.45 15.19 8.10
C HIS A 23 -16.85 15.69 9.50
N ALA A 24 -15.89 15.78 10.42
CA ALA A 24 -16.15 16.22 11.79
C ALA A 24 -16.90 17.56 11.88
N SER A 25 -16.65 18.48 10.95
CA SER A 25 -17.33 19.78 10.91
C SER A 25 -18.82 19.71 10.54
N SER A 26 -19.32 18.59 10.04
CA SER A 26 -20.72 18.37 9.72
C SER A 26 -21.50 17.67 10.85
N LEU A 27 -20.82 17.33 11.95
CA LEU A 27 -21.40 16.68 13.12
C LEU A 27 -21.53 17.68 14.28
N PRO A 28 -22.61 17.58 15.11
CA PRO A 28 -22.87 18.52 16.21
C PRO A 28 -21.71 18.66 17.19
N GLU A 29 -21.08 17.56 17.57
CA GLU A 29 -19.95 17.51 18.52
C GLU A 29 -18.59 17.39 17.83
N GLY A 30 -18.56 17.50 16.50
CA GLY A 30 -17.35 17.40 15.72
C GLY A 30 -16.66 16.03 15.86
N ARG A 31 -15.37 16.04 16.22
CA ARG A 31 -14.59 14.79 16.42
C ARG A 31 -14.97 14.02 17.68
N LYS A 32 -15.73 14.60 18.58
CA LYS A 32 -16.21 13.96 19.81
C LYS A 32 -17.57 13.30 19.62
N ASP A 33 -18.22 13.57 18.48
CA ASP A 33 -19.50 13.00 18.14
C ASP A 33 -19.41 11.48 18.08
N ILE A 34 -20.41 10.80 18.63
CA ILE A 34 -20.47 9.33 18.69
C ILE A 34 -20.53 8.70 17.29
N GLU A 35 -21.05 9.44 16.31
CA GLU A 35 -21.14 9.00 14.92
C GLU A 35 -19.85 9.27 14.13
N PHE A 36 -18.90 10.01 14.71
CA PHE A 36 -17.66 10.32 14.01
C PHE A 36 -16.77 9.11 13.89
N LYS A 37 -16.49 8.70 12.65
CA LYS A 37 -15.52 7.66 12.31
C LYS A 37 -14.49 8.19 11.32
N LYS A 38 -13.23 7.84 11.54
CA LYS A 38 -12.16 8.14 10.59
C LYS A 38 -12.26 7.20 9.38
N LYS A 39 -11.78 7.64 8.21
CA LYS A 39 -11.76 6.78 7.01
C LYS A 39 -11.13 5.40 7.22
N PRO A 40 -9.99 5.25 7.96
CA PRO A 40 -9.45 3.92 8.25
C PRO A 40 -10.36 3.04 9.11
N GLU A 41 -11.13 3.62 10.03
CA GLU A 41 -12.11 2.88 10.84
C GLU A 41 -13.27 2.37 9.97
N LEU A 42 -13.81 3.24 9.10
CA LEU A 42 -14.83 2.84 8.11
C LEU A 42 -14.31 1.75 7.18
N ALA A 43 -13.06 1.87 6.68
CA ALA A 43 -12.47 0.87 5.80
C ALA A 43 -12.35 -0.50 6.48
N LEU A 44 -11.99 -0.56 7.77
CA LEU A 44 -11.94 -1.81 8.54
C LEU A 44 -13.34 -2.42 8.73
N GLU A 45 -14.36 -1.61 9.01
CA GLU A 45 -15.74 -2.09 9.09
C GLU A 45 -16.23 -2.67 7.76
N LEU A 46 -15.91 -2.04 6.62
CA LEU A 46 -16.24 -2.56 5.30
C LEU A 46 -15.53 -3.89 5.02
N ILE A 47 -14.26 -4.00 5.42
CA ILE A 47 -13.50 -5.26 5.31
C ILE A 47 -14.14 -6.33 6.18
N ASP A 48 -14.49 -6.03 7.43
CA ASP A 48 -15.11 -6.99 8.35
C ASP A 48 -16.45 -7.49 7.80
N ARG A 49 -17.31 -6.59 7.32
CA ARG A 49 -18.58 -6.96 6.67
C ARG A 49 -18.36 -7.84 5.43
N SER A 50 -17.31 -7.58 4.66
CA SER A 50 -16.97 -8.40 3.49
C SER A 50 -16.53 -9.81 3.93
N LEU A 51 -15.72 -9.92 4.99
CA LEU A 51 -15.27 -11.18 5.55
C LEU A 51 -16.42 -12.00 6.15
N GLU A 52 -17.37 -11.35 6.84
CA GLU A 52 -18.57 -11.96 7.40
C GLU A 52 -19.49 -12.53 6.31
N ARG A 53 -19.59 -11.86 5.17
CA ARG A 53 -20.31 -12.34 3.97
C ARG A 53 -19.59 -13.49 3.25
N GLY A 54 -18.43 -13.92 3.73
CA GLY A 54 -17.66 -15.02 3.16
C GLY A 54 -16.70 -14.65 2.06
N TYR A 55 -16.57 -13.37 1.69
CA TYR A 55 -15.56 -12.95 0.73
C TYR A 55 -14.16 -13.10 1.32
N ARG A 56 -13.24 -13.64 0.54
CA ARG A 56 -11.82 -13.81 0.91
C ARG A 56 -10.96 -13.27 -0.21
N SER A 57 -10.10 -12.31 0.09
CA SER A 57 -9.10 -11.80 -0.85
C SER A 57 -7.77 -12.50 -0.63
N GLY A 58 -6.99 -12.68 -1.69
CA GLY A 58 -5.59 -13.10 -1.58
C GLY A 58 -4.73 -11.97 -1.00
N ILE A 59 -5.08 -10.73 -1.30
CA ILE A 59 -4.35 -9.53 -0.87
C ILE A 59 -5.28 -8.31 -0.82
N VAL A 60 -5.04 -7.41 0.12
CA VAL A 60 -5.72 -6.11 0.23
C VAL A 60 -4.82 -5.04 -0.38
N LEU A 61 -5.31 -4.33 -1.40
CA LEU A 61 -4.60 -3.22 -2.03
C LEU A 61 -5.08 -1.90 -1.43
N ILE A 62 -4.15 -1.09 -0.94
CA ILE A 62 -4.44 0.16 -0.25
C ILE A 62 -3.55 1.30 -0.76
N ASP A 63 -4.07 2.52 -0.74
CA ASP A 63 -3.28 3.70 -1.09
C ASP A 63 -2.33 4.13 0.03
N ALA A 64 -1.54 5.18 -0.23
CA ALA A 64 -0.59 5.70 0.74
C ALA A 64 -1.28 6.32 1.98
N GLY A 65 -2.53 6.75 1.89
CA GLY A 65 -3.29 7.23 3.02
C GLY A 65 -3.53 6.15 4.08
N TYR A 66 -3.84 4.94 3.62
CA TYR A 66 -3.98 3.78 4.49
C TYR A 66 -2.63 3.12 4.79
N GLY A 67 -1.74 2.98 3.81
CA GLY A 67 -0.43 2.33 3.98
C GLY A 67 0.48 3.06 4.98
N ASN A 68 0.37 4.38 5.09
CA ASN A 68 1.08 5.14 6.12
C ASN A 68 0.46 5.05 7.52
N ASN A 69 -0.74 4.48 7.65
CA ASN A 69 -1.40 4.32 8.93
C ASN A 69 -1.05 2.97 9.56
N ILE A 70 -0.05 2.96 10.42
CA ILE A 70 0.42 1.73 11.08
C ILE A 70 -0.67 1.03 11.88
N LYS A 71 -1.56 1.78 12.53
CA LYS A 71 -2.69 1.18 13.26
C LYS A 71 -3.60 0.40 12.31
N PHE A 72 -3.82 0.93 11.11
CA PHE A 72 -4.60 0.25 10.08
C PHE A 72 -3.92 -1.04 9.61
N LEU A 73 -2.60 -0.99 9.36
CA LEU A 73 -1.83 -2.18 8.97
C LEU A 73 -1.86 -3.26 10.06
N LEU A 74 -1.68 -2.88 11.34
CA LEU A 74 -1.82 -3.80 12.48
C LEU A 74 -3.20 -4.46 12.53
N GLU A 75 -4.25 -3.71 12.27
CA GLU A 75 -5.62 -4.25 12.23
C GLU A 75 -5.84 -5.22 11.07
N LEU A 76 -5.22 -5.00 9.90
CA LEU A 76 -5.20 -5.98 8.81
C LEU A 76 -4.46 -7.26 9.22
N GLU A 77 -3.32 -7.14 9.89
CA GLU A 77 -2.53 -8.28 10.35
C GLU A 77 -3.22 -9.11 11.43
N LYS A 78 -3.92 -8.47 12.37
CA LYS A 78 -4.78 -9.16 13.34
C LYS A 78 -5.87 -10.02 12.66
N ARG A 79 -6.37 -9.56 11.52
CA ARG A 79 -7.34 -10.28 10.68
C ARG A 79 -6.67 -11.33 9.78
N LYS A 80 -5.34 -11.51 9.90
CA LYS A 80 -4.52 -12.40 9.08
C LYS A 80 -4.60 -12.08 7.58
N LEU A 81 -4.84 -10.82 7.24
CA LEU A 81 -4.90 -10.35 5.87
C LEU A 81 -3.51 -9.98 5.36
N LYS A 82 -3.25 -10.33 4.11
CA LYS A 82 -2.10 -9.83 3.37
C LYS A 82 -2.47 -8.49 2.74
N TYR A 83 -1.49 -7.59 2.65
CA TYR A 83 -1.69 -6.29 2.03
C TYR A 83 -0.52 -5.87 1.16
N LEU A 84 -0.79 -4.98 0.21
CA LEU A 84 0.19 -4.20 -0.53
C LEU A 84 -0.31 -2.76 -0.58
N GLY A 85 0.48 -1.83 -0.03
CA GLY A 85 0.07 -0.45 0.16
C GLY A 85 1.14 0.56 -0.21
N GLY A 86 0.71 1.76 -0.62
CA GLY A 86 1.60 2.88 -0.83
C GLY A 86 2.18 3.43 0.47
N LEU A 87 3.39 3.99 0.42
CA LEU A 87 4.03 4.70 1.52
C LEU A 87 4.47 6.12 1.11
N ALA A 88 4.52 7.01 2.07
CA ALA A 88 5.12 8.32 1.86
C ALA A 88 6.66 8.24 1.84
N LYS A 89 7.29 9.00 0.94
CA LYS A 89 8.75 9.04 0.78
C LYS A 89 9.54 9.39 2.06
N ASN A 90 8.91 10.13 2.96
CA ASN A 90 9.52 10.54 4.23
C ASN A 90 9.27 9.56 5.38
N ARG A 91 8.67 8.39 5.10
CA ARG A 91 8.49 7.34 6.10
C ARG A 91 9.83 6.88 6.61
N LYS A 92 9.99 6.81 7.92
CA LYS A 92 11.16 6.24 8.59
C LYS A 92 11.01 4.74 8.72
N VAL A 93 12.08 4.04 8.40
CA VAL A 93 12.23 2.59 8.49
C VAL A 93 13.54 2.26 9.18
N ILE A 94 13.67 1.06 9.71
CA ILE A 94 14.90 0.56 10.30
C ILE A 94 15.47 -0.49 9.37
N ILE A 95 16.72 -0.31 8.98
CA ILE A 95 17.49 -1.25 8.16
C ILE A 95 18.65 -1.81 8.97
N GLU A 96 19.09 -3.00 8.62
CA GLU A 96 20.33 -3.58 9.10
C GLU A 96 21.45 -3.22 8.11
N THR A 97 22.50 -2.58 8.60
CA THR A 97 23.67 -2.20 7.79
C THR A 97 24.61 -3.41 7.61
N GLU A 98 25.57 -3.31 6.70
CA GLU A 98 26.62 -4.33 6.51
C GLU A 98 27.43 -4.63 7.78
N ALA A 99 27.50 -3.68 8.71
CA ALA A 99 28.13 -3.85 10.02
C ALA A 99 27.21 -4.49 11.07
N ASN A 100 26.05 -5.04 10.67
CA ASN A 100 25.02 -5.61 11.56
C ASN A 100 24.50 -4.60 12.61
N GLN A 101 24.46 -3.33 12.26
CA GLN A 101 23.91 -2.28 13.11
C GLN A 101 22.55 -1.84 12.58
N LEU A 102 21.62 -1.58 13.50
CA LEU A 102 20.31 -1.06 13.14
C LEU A 102 20.41 0.45 12.92
N GLN A 103 19.93 0.91 11.79
CA GLN A 103 19.91 2.32 11.40
C GLN A 103 18.49 2.75 11.01
N GLU A 104 18.01 3.85 11.63
CA GLU A 104 16.79 4.50 11.17
C GLU A 104 17.10 5.40 9.97
N ILE A 105 16.36 5.21 8.87
CA ILE A 105 16.52 5.96 7.63
C ILE A 105 15.15 6.29 7.03
N ARG A 106 15.04 7.41 6.31
CA ARG A 106 13.85 7.71 5.52
C ARG A 106 13.87 6.94 4.20
N LEU A 107 12.69 6.60 3.67
CA LEU A 107 12.58 5.85 2.41
C LEU A 107 13.22 6.56 1.22
N ASP A 108 13.09 7.89 1.12
CA ASP A 108 13.76 8.65 0.05
C ASP A 108 15.28 8.58 0.16
N LYS A 109 15.84 8.57 1.37
CA LYS A 109 17.28 8.42 1.59
C LYS A 109 17.75 6.99 1.38
N LEU A 110 16.93 6.02 1.74
CA LEU A 110 17.20 4.63 1.43
C LEU A 110 17.24 4.41 -0.10
N ALA A 111 16.26 4.95 -0.84
CA ALA A 111 16.22 4.84 -2.30
C ALA A 111 17.47 5.46 -2.96
N GLU A 112 17.91 6.63 -2.46
CA GLU A 112 19.10 7.32 -2.94
C GLU A 112 20.41 6.54 -2.66
N SER A 113 20.44 5.77 -1.58
CA SER A 113 21.63 5.00 -1.15
C SER A 113 21.76 3.63 -1.83
N LEU A 114 20.68 3.11 -2.44
CA LEU A 114 20.73 1.82 -3.11
C LEU A 114 21.57 1.88 -4.38
N PRO A 115 22.39 0.86 -4.67
CA PRO A 115 23.13 0.79 -5.92
C PRO A 115 22.18 0.64 -7.12
N VAL A 116 22.62 1.14 -8.29
CA VAL A 116 21.80 1.10 -9.52
C VAL A 116 21.39 -0.34 -9.87
N GLU A 117 22.26 -1.29 -9.62
CA GLU A 117 22.08 -2.72 -9.89
C GLU A 117 20.96 -3.35 -9.05
N ALA A 118 20.58 -2.72 -7.93
CA ALA A 118 19.44 -3.14 -7.12
C ALA A 118 18.08 -2.91 -7.82
N PHE A 119 18.04 -2.02 -8.81
CA PHE A 119 16.84 -1.67 -9.54
C PHE A 119 16.70 -2.52 -10.81
N ILE A 120 15.72 -3.42 -10.78
CA ILE A 120 15.43 -4.35 -11.87
C ILE A 120 14.37 -3.73 -12.80
N PRO A 121 14.60 -3.66 -14.13
CA PRO A 121 13.59 -3.17 -15.05
C PRO A 121 12.42 -4.15 -15.16
N VAL A 122 11.21 -3.63 -15.06
CA VAL A 122 9.95 -4.37 -15.22
C VAL A 122 9.11 -3.68 -16.28
N GLN A 123 8.66 -4.45 -17.25
CA GLN A 123 7.70 -3.96 -18.26
C GLN A 123 6.27 -4.12 -17.79
N LEU A 124 5.54 -3.03 -17.71
CA LEU A 124 4.11 -3.02 -17.48
C LEU A 124 3.39 -3.08 -18.82
N ASN A 125 2.64 -4.16 -19.05
CA ASN A 125 1.79 -4.33 -20.22
C ASN A 125 0.47 -3.58 -20.02
N LEU A 126 0.53 -2.26 -20.15
CA LEU A 126 -0.62 -1.35 -20.15
C LEU A 126 -0.98 -1.01 -21.61
N ASP A 127 -2.05 -0.23 -21.82
CA ASP A 127 -2.41 0.30 -23.15
C ASP A 127 -1.21 1.00 -23.84
N LYS A 128 -0.35 1.62 -23.02
CA LYS A 128 0.97 2.10 -23.44
C LYS A 128 2.01 1.38 -22.60
N PRO A 129 2.83 0.50 -23.20
CA PRO A 129 3.91 -0.18 -22.49
C PRO A 129 4.81 0.81 -21.76
N LYS A 130 5.01 0.60 -20.47
CA LYS A 130 5.86 1.43 -19.61
C LYS A 130 6.87 0.55 -18.92
N THR A 131 8.15 0.94 -18.95
CA THR A 131 9.19 0.32 -18.14
C THR A 131 9.33 1.09 -16.84
N VAL A 132 9.36 0.36 -15.73
CA VAL A 132 9.68 0.88 -14.40
C VAL A 132 10.87 0.12 -13.81
N TRP A 133 11.62 0.75 -12.94
CA TRP A 133 12.76 0.16 -12.24
C TRP A 133 12.40 -0.06 -10.79
N VAL A 134 12.58 -1.27 -10.31
CA VAL A 134 12.06 -1.70 -9.00
C VAL A 134 13.18 -2.30 -8.17
N ALA A 135 13.42 -1.72 -6.99
CA ALA A 135 14.25 -2.32 -5.96
C ALA A 135 13.36 -2.81 -4.81
N THR A 136 13.70 -3.97 -4.25
CA THR A 136 13.02 -4.54 -3.09
C THR A 136 14.00 -4.75 -1.95
N THR A 137 13.58 -4.47 -0.73
CA THR A 137 14.37 -4.71 0.47
C THR A 137 13.47 -5.01 1.66
N GLU A 138 14.01 -5.61 2.69
CA GLU A 138 13.30 -5.85 3.95
C GLU A 138 13.70 -4.80 4.99
N VAL A 139 12.72 -4.27 5.69
CA VAL A 139 12.89 -3.25 6.73
C VAL A 139 12.02 -3.56 7.93
N GLU A 140 12.36 -2.98 9.08
CA GLU A 140 11.47 -2.93 10.23
C GLU A 140 10.79 -1.57 10.31
N ILE A 141 9.52 -1.57 10.72
CA ILE A 141 8.73 -0.34 10.91
C ILE A 141 8.02 -0.44 12.26
N SER A 142 8.51 0.28 13.25
CA SER A 142 7.86 0.29 14.56
C SER A 142 6.45 0.89 14.49
N PRO A 143 5.44 0.29 15.14
CA PRO A 143 5.48 -0.87 16.04
C PRO A 143 5.09 -2.21 15.38
N LEU A 144 5.24 -2.36 14.05
CA LEU A 144 5.01 -3.66 13.39
C LEU A 144 6.09 -4.66 13.84
N GLU A 145 5.68 -5.85 14.28
CA GLU A 145 6.62 -6.90 14.67
C GLU A 145 7.23 -7.60 13.46
N GLY A 146 8.56 -7.68 13.42
CA GLY A 146 9.31 -8.34 12.34
C GLY A 146 9.45 -7.49 11.08
N LYS A 147 10.13 -8.05 10.09
CA LYS A 147 10.45 -7.36 8.84
C LYS A 147 9.25 -7.29 7.90
N ARG A 148 9.22 -6.23 7.09
CA ARG A 148 8.27 -6.02 5.98
C ARG A 148 9.05 -5.77 4.72
N SER A 149 8.54 -6.26 3.61
CA SER A 149 9.13 -5.95 2.31
C SER A 149 8.69 -4.57 1.85
N ILE A 150 9.68 -3.78 1.45
CA ILE A 150 9.50 -2.47 0.83
C ILE A 150 9.89 -2.61 -0.63
N ALA A 151 9.13 -1.96 -1.51
CA ALA A 151 9.52 -1.76 -2.89
C ALA A 151 9.64 -0.27 -3.19
N ILE A 152 10.66 0.08 -3.94
CA ILE A 152 10.91 1.41 -4.49
C ILE A 152 10.79 1.28 -5.99
N VAL A 153 9.86 2.03 -6.58
CA VAL A 153 9.53 1.97 -8.01
C VAL A 153 9.81 3.31 -8.65
N MET A 154 10.66 3.34 -9.66
CA MET A 154 11.08 4.56 -10.35
C MET A 154 10.69 4.53 -11.83
N ASN A 155 10.45 5.69 -12.41
CA ASN A 155 10.23 5.84 -13.85
C ASN A 155 11.53 5.99 -14.67
N ALA A 156 12.69 5.83 -14.03
CA ALA A 156 14.01 5.89 -14.67
C ALA A 156 14.97 4.88 -14.03
N SER A 157 16.06 4.54 -14.73
CA SER A 157 17.05 3.54 -14.30
C SER A 157 17.93 4.01 -13.13
N THR A 158 17.98 5.31 -12.86
CA THR A 158 18.77 5.88 -11.77
C THR A 158 17.93 6.85 -10.95
N PHE A 159 18.23 6.96 -9.67
CA PHE A 159 17.54 7.86 -8.75
C PHE A 159 17.62 9.33 -9.21
N SER A 160 18.78 9.75 -9.72
CA SER A 160 19.00 11.14 -10.18
C SER A 160 18.20 11.52 -11.42
N GLN A 161 17.81 10.55 -12.23
CA GLN A 161 16.99 10.75 -13.43
C GLN A 161 15.50 10.54 -13.18
N ALA A 162 15.14 9.93 -12.06
CA ALA A 162 13.76 9.64 -11.72
C ALA A 162 13.01 10.93 -11.36
N THR A 163 11.91 11.17 -12.04
CA THR A 163 10.98 12.28 -11.76
C THR A 163 9.74 11.81 -10.98
N ASP A 164 9.52 10.50 -10.93
CA ASP A 164 8.40 9.86 -10.26
C ASP A 164 8.91 8.61 -9.54
N ILE A 165 8.70 8.57 -8.21
CA ILE A 165 9.17 7.50 -7.35
C ILE A 165 8.06 7.12 -6.37
N ASP A 166 7.61 5.89 -6.50
CA ASP A 166 6.62 5.30 -5.59
C ASP A 166 7.29 4.37 -4.59
N TYR A 167 6.72 4.32 -3.40
CA TYR A 167 7.15 3.45 -2.31
C TYR A 167 6.00 2.57 -1.86
N PHE A 168 6.26 1.28 -1.71
CA PHE A 168 5.25 0.29 -1.31
C PHE A 168 5.70 -0.53 -0.12
N ILE A 169 4.73 -0.99 0.65
CA ILE A 169 4.91 -1.92 1.78
C ILE A 169 4.01 -3.13 1.61
N THR A 170 4.52 -4.30 1.99
CA THR A 170 3.71 -5.51 2.07
C THR A 170 4.18 -6.42 3.21
N ASN A 171 3.23 -7.17 3.78
CA ASN A 171 3.49 -8.26 4.74
C ASN A 171 3.49 -9.65 4.07
N VAL A 172 3.52 -9.72 2.75
CA VAL A 172 3.76 -10.96 2.01
C VAL A 172 5.22 -11.34 2.18
N SER A 173 5.51 -12.64 2.30
CA SER A 173 6.88 -13.14 2.48
C SER A 173 7.79 -12.70 1.32
N ALA A 174 9.00 -12.27 1.64
CA ALA A 174 10.02 -11.90 0.66
C ALA A 174 10.33 -13.03 -0.34
N SER A 175 10.15 -14.29 0.06
CA SER A 175 10.34 -15.46 -0.82
C SER A 175 9.32 -15.56 -1.97
N ILE A 176 8.18 -14.86 -1.85
CA ILE A 176 7.10 -14.86 -2.86
C ILE A 176 7.16 -13.59 -3.72
N ILE A 177 7.69 -12.50 -3.15
CA ILE A 177 7.68 -11.18 -3.77
C ILE A 177 8.75 -11.09 -4.85
N THR A 178 8.33 -10.75 -6.06
CA THR A 178 9.21 -10.31 -7.14
C THR A 178 8.92 -8.85 -7.50
N SER A 179 9.89 -8.20 -8.12
CA SER A 179 9.70 -6.83 -8.64
C SER A 179 8.47 -6.71 -9.55
N GLU A 180 8.28 -7.69 -10.44
CA GLU A 180 7.13 -7.76 -11.33
C GLU A 180 5.82 -7.96 -10.55
N TRP A 181 5.81 -8.86 -9.56
CA TRP A 181 4.63 -9.14 -8.74
C TRP A 181 4.12 -7.86 -8.05
N ILE A 182 5.02 -7.05 -7.48
CA ILE A 182 4.63 -5.82 -6.78
C ILE A 182 3.92 -4.85 -7.71
N VAL A 183 4.54 -4.52 -8.85
CA VAL A 183 3.99 -3.48 -9.73
C VAL A 183 2.74 -3.97 -10.47
N THR A 184 2.69 -5.23 -10.88
CA THR A 184 1.50 -5.81 -11.53
C THR A 184 0.34 -5.95 -10.55
N THR A 185 0.61 -6.38 -9.32
CA THR A 185 -0.42 -6.50 -8.28
C THR A 185 -0.95 -5.12 -7.89
N TYR A 186 -0.09 -4.14 -7.64
CA TYR A 186 -0.54 -2.81 -7.24
C TYR A 186 -1.30 -2.08 -8.36
N SER A 187 -0.95 -2.30 -9.62
CA SER A 187 -1.67 -1.70 -10.76
C SER A 187 -3.15 -2.10 -10.81
N GLN A 188 -3.51 -3.24 -10.23
CA GLN A 188 -4.90 -3.68 -10.13
C GLN A 188 -5.76 -2.78 -9.25
N ARG A 189 -5.16 -1.98 -8.36
CA ARG A 189 -5.88 -1.00 -7.54
C ARG A 189 -6.61 0.04 -8.39
N ASN A 190 -6.10 0.39 -9.56
CA ASN A 190 -6.71 1.39 -10.44
C ASN A 190 -8.12 1.01 -10.92
N TRP A 191 -8.51 -0.26 -10.88
CA TRP A 191 -9.86 -0.70 -11.25
C TRP A 191 -10.95 -0.14 -10.33
N VAL A 192 -10.63 0.22 -9.09
CA VAL A 192 -11.55 0.91 -8.17
C VAL A 192 -11.87 2.32 -8.67
N GLU A 193 -10.87 3.03 -9.21
CA GLU A 193 -11.01 4.39 -9.71
C GLU A 193 -11.81 4.42 -11.03
N VAL A 194 -11.61 3.46 -11.90
CA VAL A 194 -12.36 3.32 -13.17
C VAL A 194 -13.86 3.12 -12.93
N PHE A 195 -14.23 2.38 -11.88
CA PHE A 195 -15.64 2.21 -11.51
C PHE A 195 -16.27 3.53 -11.05
N SER A 196 -15.55 4.31 -10.26
CA SER A 196 -16.03 5.60 -9.73
C SER A 196 -16.25 6.67 -10.83
N LEU A 197 -15.56 6.55 -11.96
CA LEU A 197 -15.67 7.48 -13.10
C LEU A 197 -16.81 7.14 -14.08
N ARG A 198 -17.39 5.93 -13.98
CA ARG A 198 -18.44 5.44 -14.87
C ARG A 198 -19.83 5.40 -14.24
N SER A 199 -19.94 5.73 -12.98
CA SER A 199 -21.18 5.86 -12.21
C SER A 199 -21.53 7.34 -11.97
#